data_873d1200144d99e747e9ea7bfa0ee2f9
#
_entry.id   873d1200144d99e747e9ea7bfa0ee2f9
#
_cell.length_a   1.000
_cell.length_b   1.000
_cell.length_c   1.000
_cell.angle_alpha   90.00
_cell.angle_beta   90.00
_cell.angle_gamma   90.00
#
_symmetry.space_group_name_H-M   'P 1'
#
loop_
_entity.id
_entity.type
_entity.pdbx_description
1 polymer ?
#
loop_
_entity_poly.entity_id
_entity_poly.type
_entity_poly.pdbx_seq_one_letter_code
_entity_poly.pdbx_strand_id
1 'polypeptide(L)'
;MARYAEKLHIVPLLAPAASTAGGGVKSYAVRLANSQWTSFLVNWGAMTSDATEMVITVEASTAVGNSTAATDTAIPFVYRLSGVPGTDDNWGNSTTCAETGLGITAAQDNMALLIDVDPASIPALDSDAIAVRLCLDAGDQIDNYATSVTALIEDRYPQAEHISAST
;
A
#
# COMPACT_ATOMS: atom_id res chain seq x y z
N MET A 1 7.00 -17.32 23.44
CA MET A 1 6.41 -16.07 22.89
C MET A 1 6.97 -15.92 21.48
N ALA A 2 6.15 -16.02 20.43
CA ALA A 2 6.63 -15.90 19.06
C ALA A 2 7.08 -14.46 18.78
N ARG A 3 8.16 -14.28 18.03
CA ARG A 3 8.64 -12.97 17.62
C ARG A 3 7.70 -12.39 16.57
N TYR A 4 7.67 -11.07 16.42
CA TYR A 4 6.78 -10.39 15.46
C TYR A 4 6.98 -10.90 14.02
N ALA A 5 8.24 -11.06 13.58
CA ALA A 5 8.60 -11.60 12.28
C ALA A 5 8.25 -13.10 12.06
N GLU A 6 7.87 -13.80 13.12
CA GLU A 6 7.39 -15.19 13.03
C GLU A 6 5.86 -15.27 12.84
N LYS A 7 5.16 -14.15 13.02
CA LYS A 7 3.71 -14.05 12.88
C LYS A 7 3.26 -13.34 11.62
N LEU A 8 4.09 -12.45 11.11
CA LEU A 8 3.80 -11.65 9.93
C LEU A 8 4.78 -11.98 8.83
N HIS A 9 4.25 -12.18 7.64
CA HIS A 9 5.05 -12.22 6.43
C HIS A 9 5.29 -10.79 5.93
N ILE A 10 6.56 -10.35 5.89
CA ILE A 10 6.95 -8.99 5.53
C ILE A 10 7.49 -9.03 4.11
N VAL A 11 6.81 -8.36 3.18
CA VAL A 11 7.14 -8.38 1.75
C VAL A 11 7.40 -6.96 1.25
N PRO A 12 8.64 -6.63 0.81
CA PRO A 12 8.89 -5.39 0.12
C PRO A 12 8.24 -5.43 -1.27
N LEU A 13 7.33 -4.49 -1.54
CA LEU A 13 6.56 -4.43 -2.78
C LEU A 13 7.01 -3.30 -3.71
N LEU A 14 7.62 -2.27 -3.15
CA LEU A 14 8.24 -1.18 -3.88
C LEU A 14 9.49 -0.77 -3.13
N ALA A 15 10.65 -0.91 -3.78
CA ALA A 15 11.91 -0.47 -3.21
C ALA A 15 11.94 1.07 -3.10
N PRO A 16 12.67 1.63 -2.11
CA PRO A 16 12.87 3.06 -2.02
C PRO A 16 13.51 3.57 -3.31
N ALA A 17 12.76 4.33 -4.08
CA ALA A 17 13.20 4.93 -5.32
C ALA A 17 12.56 6.31 -5.46
N ALA A 18 13.29 7.25 -6.09
CA ALA A 18 12.68 8.50 -6.50
C ALA A 18 11.65 8.22 -7.60
N SER A 19 10.42 8.63 -7.39
CA SER A 19 9.41 8.57 -8.45
C SER A 19 9.70 9.69 -9.45
N THR A 20 9.96 9.33 -10.69
CA THR A 20 10.19 10.29 -11.80
C THR A 20 9.04 10.27 -12.80
N ALA A 21 7.97 9.54 -12.53
CA ALA A 21 6.94 9.27 -13.53
C ALA A 21 5.63 9.99 -13.21
N GLY A 22 5.29 10.98 -14.02
CA GLY A 22 3.89 11.30 -14.27
C GLY A 22 3.23 10.04 -14.83
N GLY A 23 2.20 9.51 -14.16
CA GLY A 23 1.49 8.33 -14.62
C GLY A 23 1.34 7.18 -13.62
N GLY A 24 1.60 7.42 -12.35
CA GLY A 24 1.35 6.45 -11.28
C GLY A 24 2.38 5.33 -11.20
N VAL A 25 2.93 5.12 -10.01
CA VAL A 25 3.79 3.96 -9.71
C VAL A 25 2.94 2.92 -9.01
N LYS A 26 2.89 1.71 -9.57
CA LYS A 26 2.19 0.59 -8.96
C LYS A 26 3.17 -0.30 -8.20
N SER A 27 2.82 -0.64 -6.97
CA SER A 27 3.54 -1.68 -6.23
C SER A 27 3.29 -3.06 -6.83
N TYR A 28 4.13 -4.03 -6.49
CA TYR A 28 3.79 -5.43 -6.77
C TYR A 28 2.49 -5.80 -6.06
N ALA A 29 1.67 -6.63 -6.70
CA ALA A 29 0.42 -7.11 -6.14
C ALA A 29 0.65 -8.32 -5.23
N VAL A 30 0.03 -8.28 -4.06
CA VAL A 30 0.08 -9.32 -3.03
C VAL A 30 -1.11 -10.24 -3.16
N ARG A 31 -0.86 -11.55 -3.15
CA ARG A 31 -1.92 -12.57 -3.19
C ARG A 31 -2.76 -12.53 -1.91
N LEU A 32 -4.08 -12.61 -2.07
CA LEU A 32 -5.04 -12.63 -0.96
C LEU A 32 -5.32 -14.03 -0.40
N ALA A 33 -4.99 -15.07 -1.17
CA ALA A 33 -5.23 -16.46 -0.75
C ALA A 33 -4.51 -16.77 0.55
N ASN A 34 -5.24 -17.31 1.52
CA ASN A 34 -4.78 -17.65 2.88
C ASN A 34 -4.37 -16.45 3.76
N SER A 35 -4.50 -15.22 3.30
CA SER A 35 -4.32 -14.04 4.13
C SER A 35 -5.55 -13.83 5.02
N GLN A 36 -5.33 -13.61 6.31
CA GLN A 36 -6.35 -13.18 7.25
C GLN A 36 -6.46 -11.66 7.24
N TRP A 37 -5.32 -11.00 7.15
CA TRP A 37 -5.21 -9.54 7.14
C TRP A 37 -4.00 -9.12 6.30
N THR A 38 -4.15 -8.02 5.58
CA THR A 38 -3.06 -7.44 4.80
C THR A 38 -2.96 -5.95 5.12
N SER A 39 -1.80 -5.53 5.61
CA SER A 39 -1.51 -4.12 5.83
C SER A 39 -0.36 -3.68 4.93
N PHE A 40 -0.43 -2.45 4.43
CA PHE A 40 0.64 -1.83 3.68
C PHE A 40 1.24 -0.70 4.49
N LEU A 41 2.54 -0.77 4.70
CA LEU A 41 3.33 0.33 5.23
C LEU A 41 3.93 1.10 4.07
N VAL A 42 3.52 2.35 3.89
CA VAL A 42 4.04 3.28 2.88
C VAL A 42 4.86 4.33 3.59
N ASN A 43 6.08 4.56 3.12
CA ASN A 43 6.94 5.64 3.60
C ASN A 43 7.33 6.51 2.42
N TRP A 44 7.35 7.81 2.61
CA TRP A 44 7.81 8.77 1.61
C TRP A 44 8.68 9.85 2.25
N GLY A 45 9.55 10.42 1.43
CA GLY A 45 10.39 11.56 1.79
C GLY A 45 9.67 12.90 1.64
N ALA A 46 10.46 14.00 1.73
CA ALA A 46 9.95 15.32 1.47
C ALA A 46 9.52 15.46 -0.01
N MET A 47 8.40 16.13 -0.22
CA MET A 47 7.91 16.51 -1.55
C MET A 47 8.45 17.90 -1.90
N THR A 48 8.79 18.10 -3.16
CA THR A 48 9.47 19.32 -3.61
C THR A 48 8.51 20.44 -4.01
N SER A 49 7.21 20.17 -4.07
CA SER A 49 6.19 21.13 -4.51
C SER A 49 5.00 21.18 -3.56
N ASP A 50 4.61 22.36 -3.14
CA ASP A 50 3.44 22.61 -2.30
C ASP A 50 2.09 22.38 -3.04
N ALA A 51 2.15 22.26 -4.36
CA ALA A 51 0.96 22.29 -5.20
C ALA A 51 0.51 20.90 -5.71
N THR A 52 1.32 19.87 -5.49
CA THR A 52 1.06 18.54 -6.07
C THR A 52 0.70 17.54 -4.99
N GLU A 53 -0.43 16.95 -5.17
CA GLU A 53 -0.96 15.93 -4.32
C GLU A 53 -0.57 14.56 -4.88
N MET A 54 0.12 13.74 -4.07
CA MET A 54 0.26 12.32 -4.36
C MET A 54 -1.03 11.62 -3.96
N VAL A 55 -1.72 11.01 -4.89
CA VAL A 55 -2.92 10.23 -4.60
C VAL A 55 -2.54 8.76 -4.45
N ILE A 56 -2.87 8.20 -3.30
CA ILE A 56 -2.66 6.78 -3.00
C ILE A 56 -4.00 6.06 -3.09
N THR A 57 -4.09 5.07 -4.00
CA THR A 57 -5.25 4.19 -4.13
C THR A 57 -4.88 2.75 -3.80
N VAL A 58 -5.84 2.00 -3.29
CA VAL A 58 -5.75 0.55 -3.16
C VAL A 58 -6.51 -0.08 -4.31
N GLU A 59 -5.88 -1.00 -5.00
CA GLU A 59 -6.46 -1.66 -6.17
C GLU A 59 -6.57 -3.17 -5.93
N ALA A 60 -7.78 -3.69 -6.07
CA ALA A 60 -8.01 -5.12 -6.24
C ALA A 60 -7.52 -5.53 -7.64
N SER A 61 -6.78 -6.63 -7.74
CA SER A 61 -6.11 -7.03 -8.98
C SER A 61 -6.43 -8.48 -9.34
N THR A 62 -6.64 -8.74 -10.63
CA THR A 62 -6.85 -10.08 -11.18
C THR A 62 -5.56 -10.89 -11.36
N ALA A 63 -4.41 -10.29 -11.07
CA ALA A 63 -3.11 -10.96 -11.15
C ALA A 63 -2.21 -10.59 -9.97
N VAL A 64 -1.26 -11.44 -9.65
CA VAL A 64 -0.19 -11.20 -8.65
C VAL A 64 1.06 -10.64 -9.31
N GLY A 65 1.93 -10.02 -8.50
CA GLY A 65 3.18 -9.47 -8.98
C GLY A 65 3.00 -8.17 -9.76
N ASN A 66 3.78 -7.98 -10.83
CA ASN A 66 3.75 -6.77 -11.67
C ASN A 66 3.21 -7.07 -13.08
N SER A 67 2.07 -7.78 -13.14
CA SER A 67 1.44 -8.10 -14.43
C SER A 67 0.85 -6.86 -15.07
N THR A 68 1.26 -6.55 -16.30
CA THR A 68 0.68 -5.47 -17.12
C THR A 68 -0.67 -5.85 -17.74
N ALA A 69 -1.01 -7.15 -17.72
CA ALA A 69 -2.29 -7.67 -18.22
C ALA A 69 -3.36 -7.74 -17.11
N ALA A 70 -3.02 -7.35 -15.88
CA ALA A 70 -3.96 -7.33 -14.78
C ALA A 70 -5.04 -6.27 -15.01
N THR A 71 -6.28 -6.62 -14.71
CA THR A 71 -7.35 -5.64 -14.52
C THR A 71 -7.35 -5.24 -13.05
N ASP A 72 -7.32 -3.95 -12.79
CA ASP A 72 -7.30 -3.39 -11.46
C ASP A 72 -8.55 -2.57 -11.22
N THR A 73 -9.16 -2.78 -10.07
CA THR A 73 -10.33 -2.03 -9.61
C THR A 73 -9.99 -1.32 -8.31
N ALA A 74 -10.10 0.00 -8.28
CA ALA A 74 -9.88 0.77 -7.06
C ALA A 74 -10.96 0.40 -6.02
N ILE A 75 -10.53 0.23 -4.77
CA ILE A 75 -11.40 -0.16 -3.66
C ILE A 75 -11.25 0.80 -2.48
N PRO A 76 -12.30 0.97 -1.66
CA PRO A 76 -12.19 1.72 -0.41
C PRO A 76 -11.28 0.99 0.58
N PHE A 77 -10.62 1.74 1.45
CA PHE A 77 -9.68 1.20 2.42
C PHE A 77 -9.69 1.99 3.73
N VAL A 78 -9.08 1.41 4.75
CA VAL A 78 -8.89 2.06 6.05
C VAL A 78 -7.41 2.40 6.20
N TYR A 79 -7.11 3.59 6.74
CA TYR A 79 -5.74 4.04 6.91
C TYR A 79 -5.50 4.76 8.22
N ARG A 80 -4.22 4.88 8.58
CA ARG A 80 -3.68 5.73 9.65
C ARG A 80 -2.43 6.42 9.16
N LEU A 81 -2.31 7.72 9.45
CA LEU A 81 -1.09 8.49 9.23
C LEU A 81 -0.25 8.52 10.51
N SER A 82 1.07 8.46 10.37
CA SER A 82 1.99 8.71 11.48
C SER A 82 2.01 10.19 11.82
N GLY A 83 2.50 10.54 13.01
CA GLY A 83 2.97 11.89 13.29
C GLY A 83 4.24 12.24 12.50
N VAL A 84 4.65 13.50 12.57
CA VAL A 84 5.89 13.96 11.95
C VAL A 84 7.09 13.36 12.71
N PRO A 85 8.03 12.68 12.03
CA PRO A 85 9.20 12.08 12.65
C PRO A 85 9.98 13.06 13.54
N GLY A 86 10.29 12.61 14.75
CA GLY A 86 11.05 13.43 15.72
C GLY A 86 10.22 14.44 16.52
N THR A 87 8.93 14.59 16.20
CA THR A 87 8.02 15.48 16.94
C THR A 87 6.87 14.75 17.59
N ASP A 88 6.38 13.69 16.94
CA ASP A 88 5.28 12.87 17.42
C ASP A 88 5.51 11.42 16.98
N ASP A 89 5.39 10.47 17.91
CA ASP A 89 5.51 9.03 17.67
C ASP A 89 4.16 8.31 17.62
N ASN A 90 3.06 9.07 17.65
CA ASN A 90 1.72 8.53 17.64
C ASN A 90 1.20 8.32 16.21
N TRP A 91 0.42 7.27 16.04
CA TRP A 91 -0.40 7.07 14.86
C TRP A 91 -1.74 7.77 15.03
N GLY A 92 -2.19 8.42 13.97
CA GLY A 92 -3.51 9.03 13.91
C GLY A 92 -4.64 8.00 14.04
N ASN A 93 -5.86 8.51 14.15
CA ASN A 93 -7.05 7.67 14.21
C ASN A 93 -7.24 6.90 12.89
N SER A 94 -7.84 5.71 13.00
CA SER A 94 -8.30 4.95 11.84
C SER A 94 -9.36 5.73 11.07
N THR A 95 -9.14 5.91 9.78
CA THR A 95 -10.02 6.68 8.89
C THR A 95 -10.30 5.87 7.63
N THR A 96 -11.54 5.91 7.15
CA THR A 96 -11.94 5.27 5.90
C THR A 96 -11.69 6.23 4.73
N CYS A 97 -11.08 5.73 3.67
CA CYS A 97 -10.91 6.40 2.39
C CYS A 97 -11.77 5.73 1.33
N ALA A 98 -12.36 6.52 0.45
CA ALA A 98 -13.11 6.01 -0.71
C ALA A 98 -12.15 5.49 -1.80
N GLU A 99 -12.70 4.84 -2.82
CA GLU A 99 -11.97 4.35 -3.99
C GLU A 99 -11.26 5.45 -4.78
N THR A 100 -11.65 6.71 -4.61
CA THR A 100 -10.98 7.86 -5.23
C THR A 100 -9.56 8.10 -4.73
N GLY A 101 -9.17 7.46 -3.62
CA GLY A 101 -7.83 7.53 -3.06
C GLY A 101 -7.62 8.63 -2.03
N LEU A 102 -6.48 8.53 -1.35
CA LEU A 102 -6.02 9.46 -0.33
C LEU A 102 -5.00 10.43 -0.94
N GLY A 103 -5.32 11.72 -0.91
CA GLY A 103 -4.38 12.77 -1.28
C GLY A 103 -3.37 13.04 -0.17
N ILE A 104 -2.08 13.08 -0.52
CA ILE A 104 -0.96 13.41 0.34
C ILE A 104 -0.31 14.68 -0.19
N THR A 105 -0.17 15.67 0.66
CA THR A 105 0.41 16.98 0.33
C THR A 105 1.74 17.19 1.07
N ALA A 106 2.46 18.27 0.78
CA ALA A 106 3.68 18.63 1.48
C ALA A 106 3.50 18.79 3.02
N ALA A 107 2.28 19.00 3.49
CA ALA A 107 2.01 19.02 4.94
C ALA A 107 2.24 17.66 5.62
N GLN A 108 2.29 16.56 4.86
CA GLN A 108 2.58 15.21 5.33
C GLN A 108 4.00 14.74 4.96
N ASP A 109 4.92 15.63 4.69
CA ASP A 109 6.31 15.29 4.36
C ASP A 109 6.97 14.39 5.40
N ASN A 110 7.72 13.40 4.91
CA ASN A 110 8.46 12.44 5.74
C ASN A 110 7.59 11.61 6.70
N MET A 111 6.29 11.56 6.51
CA MET A 111 5.39 10.73 7.29
C MET A 111 5.35 9.29 6.76
N ALA A 112 4.67 8.43 7.50
CA ALA A 112 4.34 7.08 7.11
C ALA A 112 2.82 6.87 7.12
N LEU A 113 2.34 5.99 6.23
CA LEU A 113 0.95 5.60 6.13
C LEU A 113 0.84 4.09 6.35
N LEU A 114 -0.05 3.70 7.23
CA LEU A 114 -0.47 2.32 7.39
C LEU A 114 -1.86 2.18 6.77
N ILE A 115 -1.99 1.31 5.77
CA ILE A 115 -3.25 0.97 5.11
C ILE A 115 -3.61 -0.44 5.53
N ASP A 116 -4.84 -0.63 5.97
CA ASP A 116 -5.38 -1.93 6.36
C ASP A 116 -6.43 -2.39 5.35
N VAL A 117 -6.29 -3.62 4.88
CA VAL A 117 -7.19 -4.26 3.94
C VAL A 117 -7.65 -5.60 4.52
N ASP A 118 -8.97 -5.80 4.56
CA ASP A 118 -9.56 -7.10 4.88
C ASP A 118 -9.73 -7.91 3.60
N PRO A 119 -8.94 -8.98 3.40
CA PRO A 119 -9.04 -9.82 2.21
C PRO A 119 -10.43 -10.45 2.00
N ALA A 120 -11.18 -10.65 3.08
CA ALA A 120 -12.51 -11.24 2.99
C ALA A 120 -13.56 -10.30 2.37
N SER A 121 -13.30 -9.00 2.40
CA SER A 121 -14.19 -7.99 1.82
C SER A 121 -14.02 -7.82 0.30
N ILE A 122 -12.86 -8.17 -0.25
CA ILE A 122 -12.50 -7.89 -1.65
C ILE A 122 -13.39 -8.63 -2.67
N PRO A 123 -13.74 -9.90 -2.51
CA PRO A 123 -14.62 -10.59 -3.46
C PRO A 123 -16.01 -9.97 -3.60
N ALA A 124 -16.46 -9.20 -2.62
CA ALA A 124 -17.71 -8.45 -2.70
C ALA A 124 -17.58 -7.15 -3.53
N LEU A 125 -16.37 -6.63 -3.67
CA LEU A 125 -16.04 -5.42 -4.43
C LEU A 125 -15.60 -5.76 -5.85
N ASP A 126 -14.82 -6.84 -6.00
CA ASP A 126 -14.37 -7.38 -7.28
C ASP A 126 -14.24 -8.91 -7.16
N SER A 127 -15.16 -9.64 -7.81
CA SER A 127 -15.26 -11.11 -7.71
C SER A 127 -14.09 -11.85 -8.36
N ASP A 128 -13.39 -11.22 -9.29
CA ASP A 128 -12.29 -11.80 -10.05
C ASP A 128 -10.92 -11.47 -9.44
N ALA A 129 -10.90 -10.63 -8.41
CA ALA A 129 -9.68 -10.24 -7.75
C ALA A 129 -9.05 -11.39 -6.96
N ILE A 130 -7.76 -11.60 -7.16
CA ILE A 130 -6.94 -12.60 -6.44
C ILE A 130 -5.81 -11.99 -5.65
N ALA A 131 -5.57 -10.69 -5.85
CA ALA A 131 -4.48 -9.94 -5.26
C ALA A 131 -4.90 -8.49 -4.96
N VAL A 132 -4.07 -7.79 -4.22
CA VAL A 132 -4.22 -6.36 -3.92
C VAL A 132 -2.88 -5.66 -4.06
N ARG A 133 -2.89 -4.42 -4.55
CA ARG A 133 -1.71 -3.57 -4.69
C ARG A 133 -2.03 -2.11 -4.42
N LEU A 134 -0.99 -1.30 -4.31
CA LEU A 134 -1.11 0.16 -4.23
C LEU A 134 -0.75 0.79 -5.59
N CYS A 135 -1.48 1.83 -5.94
CA CYS A 135 -1.10 2.79 -6.97
C CYS A 135 -0.83 4.13 -6.30
N LEU A 136 0.35 4.70 -6.56
CA LEU A 136 0.78 5.99 -6.08
C LEU A 136 0.89 6.90 -7.29
N ASP A 137 -0.06 7.81 -7.43
CA ASP A 137 -0.17 8.71 -8.58
C ASP A 137 0.20 10.13 -8.14
N ALA A 138 1.24 10.68 -8.72
CA ALA A 138 1.68 12.07 -8.50
C ALA A 138 1.07 13.06 -9.49
N GLY A 139 0.12 12.62 -10.31
CA GLY A 139 -0.46 13.43 -11.38
C GLY A 139 0.56 13.79 -12.47
N ASP A 140 0.33 14.92 -13.15
CA ASP A 140 1.19 15.41 -14.23
C ASP A 140 2.47 16.11 -13.71
N GLN A 141 2.63 16.21 -12.41
CA GLN A 141 3.78 16.90 -11.80
C GLN A 141 4.88 15.90 -11.48
N ILE A 142 6.09 16.20 -11.89
CA ILE A 142 7.27 15.38 -11.64
C ILE A 142 7.85 15.82 -10.29
N ASP A 143 7.31 15.29 -9.20
CA ASP A 143 7.94 15.47 -7.91
C ASP A 143 8.84 14.26 -7.59
N ASN A 144 10.11 14.56 -7.34
CA ASN A 144 11.09 13.56 -6.92
C ASN A 144 10.93 13.31 -5.42
N TYR A 145 10.06 12.39 -5.05
CA TYR A 145 10.01 11.88 -3.68
C TYR A 145 10.40 10.40 -3.65
N ALA A 146 11.21 10.05 -2.67
CA ALA A 146 11.55 8.66 -2.44
C ALA A 146 10.37 7.99 -1.73
N THR A 147 9.82 6.95 -2.33
CA THR A 147 8.70 6.20 -1.75
C THR A 147 9.03 4.72 -1.69
N SER A 148 8.60 4.07 -0.62
CA SER A 148 8.67 2.62 -0.46
C SER A 148 7.35 2.06 0.03
N VAL A 149 7.04 0.83 -0.39
CA VAL A 149 5.86 0.09 0.04
C VAL A 149 6.28 -1.28 0.54
N THR A 150 5.84 -1.62 1.75
CA THR A 150 6.04 -2.93 2.36
C THR A 150 4.70 -3.50 2.78
N ALA A 151 4.39 -4.73 2.37
CA ALA A 151 3.22 -5.44 2.89
C ALA A 151 3.57 -6.21 4.17
N LEU A 152 2.64 -6.17 5.11
CA LEU A 152 2.62 -6.95 6.34
C LEU A 152 1.41 -7.86 6.25
N ILE A 153 1.65 -9.16 6.10
CA ILE A 153 0.58 -10.13 5.84
C ILE A 153 0.47 -11.06 7.04
N GLU A 154 -0.73 -11.16 7.59
CA GLU A 154 -1.08 -12.14 8.60
C GLU A 154 -1.77 -13.31 7.94
N ASP A 155 -1.22 -14.50 8.12
CA ASP A 155 -1.78 -15.73 7.55
C ASP A 155 -2.95 -16.25 8.38
N ARG A 156 -3.97 -16.74 7.69
CA ARG A 156 -5.13 -17.40 8.33
C ARG A 156 -4.74 -18.71 9.02
N TYR A 157 -3.74 -19.38 8.47
CA TYR A 157 -3.21 -20.65 9.01
C TYR A 157 -1.68 -20.62 8.97
N PRO A 158 -0.99 -21.26 9.94
CA PRO A 158 0.46 -21.42 9.87
C PRO A 158 0.85 -22.10 8.56
N GLN A 159 1.74 -21.45 7.82
CA GLN A 159 2.24 -21.96 6.53
C GLN A 159 3.74 -22.22 6.63
N ALA A 160 4.20 -23.32 6.01
CA ALA A 160 5.63 -23.61 5.91
C ALA A 160 6.32 -22.64 4.93
N GLU A 161 5.60 -22.23 3.87
CA GLU A 161 6.04 -21.25 2.91
C GLU A 161 4.87 -20.34 2.54
N HIS A 162 5.10 -19.03 2.55
CA HIS A 162 4.12 -18.06 2.12
C HIS A 162 4.43 -17.58 0.71
N ILE A 163 3.53 -17.86 -0.22
CA ILE A 163 3.63 -17.36 -1.60
C ILE A 163 2.84 -16.05 -1.69
N SER A 164 3.50 -14.94 -1.39
CA SER A 164 2.89 -13.60 -1.35
C SER A 164 2.90 -12.89 -2.69
N ALA A 165 3.90 -13.20 -3.52
CA ALA A 165 4.00 -12.69 -4.89
C ALA A 165 4.48 -13.83 -5.78
N SER A 166 3.98 -13.93 -7.01
CA SER A 166 4.56 -14.84 -7.98
C SER A 166 5.83 -14.21 -8.55
N THR A 167 6.83 -15.04 -8.68
CA THR A 167 8.01 -14.75 -9.49
C THR A 167 7.64 -14.69 -10.97
#